data_ac552f3b50f10c7fa220b6446d3f4d1f
#
_entry.id   ac552f3b50f10c7fa220b6446d3f4d1f
#
_cell.length_a   1.000
_cell.length_b   1.000
_cell.length_c   1.000
_cell.angle_alpha   90.00
_cell.angle_beta   90.00
_cell.angle_gamma   90.00
#
_symmetry.space_group_name_H-M   'P 1'
#
loop_
_entity.id
_entity.type
_entity.pdbx_description
1 polymer ?
#
loop_
_entity_poly.entity_id
_entity_poly.type
_entity_poly.pdbx_seq_one_letter_code
_entity_poly.pdbx_strand_id
1 'polypeptide(L)'
;MEGAQADQKLEGRYSNYRHFVEALRDELVKEGLSPNTVNVTAVNAVDGSVKFSGLGYGYYLTDEVTAVQDTHSAASLILTNTANPNAQVNIKSDYPTLIKKINEDDNNVGWNDIGDYEIGQTVPYYHDTYVPDMNGYQTYKMIFHDKMDNALTFNKDSVSITISSNKKSYTLKSDEFKVVENSGEDTFYAEIPDLKAIVDKQFPEGMNNNNENTYGQSVRLNYNATLNDNASTRTGRAGFENAVRLEYSNNPDSDGNGSTGTTPWDTVVCFTYKINGLKVNNHNKLLKNAKFRLYSDENCTNEVYVKESPNGYVVMNRDSLGGTDHTGGARPSSAVEMASDAKGVFTILGLDQGTYYLKETDSPAGYRELQDPIVITIKPTFTDERNNYNAGEGATDKTLKTLEATAHVKEFLNGAYKESDTNLKTDVTDGSANITVVNYVGTKLPITGSNLTMICLGAGTITVVGALALDKKRKNKKD
;
A
#
# COMPACT_ATOMS: atom_id res chain seq x y z
N MET A 1 -15.25 -49.30 16.67
CA MET A 1 -14.40 -48.51 17.57
C MET A 1 -13.21 -49.28 18.15
N GLU A 2 -13.21 -50.59 18.17
CA GLU A 2 -12.00 -51.34 18.51
C GLU A 2 -10.85 -51.13 17.51
N GLY A 3 -11.15 -50.76 16.26
CA GLY A 3 -10.15 -50.43 15.24
C GLY A 3 -9.38 -49.12 15.49
N ALA A 4 -10.00 -48.15 16.16
CA ALA A 4 -9.36 -46.85 16.41
C ALA A 4 -8.21 -46.93 17.42
N GLN A 5 -8.17 -47.94 18.28
CA GLN A 5 -7.04 -48.16 19.19
C GLN A 5 -5.87 -48.94 18.54
N ALA A 6 -6.09 -49.59 17.42
CA ALA A 6 -5.04 -50.33 16.72
C ALA A 6 -4.12 -49.42 15.89
N ASP A 7 -4.53 -48.18 15.60
CA ASP A 7 -3.83 -47.23 14.73
C ASP A 7 -2.97 -46.21 15.49
N GLN A 8 -2.61 -46.49 16.72
CA GLN A 8 -1.73 -45.57 17.52
C GLN A 8 -0.34 -45.33 16.89
N LYS A 9 -0.02 -45.98 15.78
CA LYS A 9 1.21 -45.74 15.00
C LYS A 9 1.03 -44.70 13.90
N LEU A 10 -0.20 -44.37 13.54
CA LEU A 10 -0.53 -43.34 12.55
C LEU A 10 -1.17 -42.19 13.27
N GLU A 11 -0.32 -41.31 13.81
CA GLU A 11 -0.79 -40.11 14.48
C GLU A 11 -1.30 -39.04 13.48
N GLY A 12 -2.26 -38.24 13.91
CA GLY A 12 -2.74 -37.10 13.17
C GLY A 12 -3.67 -37.46 11.99
N ARG A 13 -3.40 -36.85 10.86
CA ARG A 13 -4.25 -36.81 9.66
C ARG A 13 -4.46 -38.17 8.97
N TYR A 14 -3.63 -39.17 9.26
CA TYR A 14 -3.63 -40.51 8.61
C TYR A 14 -4.22 -41.61 9.46
N SER A 15 -4.76 -41.28 10.64
CA SER A 15 -5.44 -42.32 11.41
C SER A 15 -6.74 -42.70 10.74
N ASN A 16 -7.03 -44.01 10.69
CA ASN A 16 -8.34 -44.51 10.25
C ASN A 16 -9.49 -43.91 11.05
N TYR A 17 -9.21 -43.48 12.26
CA TYR A 17 -10.16 -42.72 13.10
C TYR A 17 -10.50 -41.39 12.48
N ARG A 18 -9.53 -40.62 12.01
CA ARG A 18 -9.78 -39.30 11.38
C ARG A 18 -10.54 -39.49 10.06
N HIS A 19 -10.13 -40.41 9.20
CA HIS A 19 -10.85 -40.70 7.97
C HIS A 19 -12.30 -41.11 8.23
N PHE A 20 -12.54 -41.90 9.27
CA PHE A 20 -13.89 -42.28 9.65
C PHE A 20 -14.71 -41.04 10.11
N VAL A 21 -14.12 -40.17 10.92
CA VAL A 21 -14.81 -38.98 11.45
C VAL A 21 -15.10 -37.99 10.34
N GLU A 22 -14.16 -37.78 9.43
CA GLU A 22 -14.34 -36.90 8.27
C GLU A 22 -15.40 -37.45 7.30
N ALA A 23 -15.37 -38.74 7.00
CA ALA A 23 -16.40 -39.40 6.18
C ALA A 23 -17.80 -39.33 6.84
N LEU A 24 -17.87 -39.47 8.17
CA LEU A 24 -19.10 -39.30 8.91
C LEU A 24 -19.62 -37.86 8.81
N ARG A 25 -18.76 -36.88 8.98
CA ARG A 25 -19.11 -35.46 8.83
C ARG A 25 -19.65 -35.20 7.43
N ASP A 26 -18.93 -35.64 6.39
CA ASP A 26 -19.29 -35.38 4.99
C ASP A 26 -20.65 -35.97 4.65
N GLU A 27 -20.94 -37.18 5.15
CA GLU A 27 -22.27 -37.79 4.97
C GLU A 27 -23.37 -37.04 5.72
N LEU A 28 -23.12 -36.56 6.95
CA LEU A 28 -24.09 -35.77 7.71
C LEU A 28 -24.37 -34.41 7.00
N VAL A 29 -23.35 -33.77 6.46
CA VAL A 29 -23.52 -32.51 5.69
C VAL A 29 -24.33 -32.79 4.42
N LYS A 30 -24.02 -33.86 3.68
CA LYS A 30 -24.73 -34.25 2.46
C LYS A 30 -26.20 -34.56 2.72
N GLU A 31 -26.51 -35.22 3.83
CA GLU A 31 -27.89 -35.47 4.27
C GLU A 31 -28.62 -34.23 4.82
N GLY A 32 -27.95 -33.07 4.85
CA GLY A 32 -28.52 -31.80 5.30
C GLY A 32 -28.82 -31.76 6.80
N LEU A 33 -28.16 -32.60 7.59
CA LEU A 33 -28.32 -32.62 9.04
C LEU A 33 -27.58 -31.40 9.62
N SER A 34 -28.32 -30.38 9.97
CA SER A 34 -27.79 -29.22 10.69
C SER A 34 -27.34 -29.61 12.09
N PRO A 35 -26.22 -29.09 12.59
CA PRO A 35 -25.81 -29.31 13.96
C PRO A 35 -26.90 -28.83 14.91
N ASN A 36 -27.25 -29.67 15.89
CA ASN A 36 -28.11 -29.24 16.97
C ASN A 36 -27.45 -28.05 17.68
N THR A 37 -28.19 -26.98 17.87
CA THR A 37 -27.70 -25.80 18.60
C THR A 37 -27.42 -26.22 20.04
N VAL A 38 -26.16 -26.46 20.35
CA VAL A 38 -25.70 -26.74 21.70
C VAL A 38 -25.39 -25.40 22.37
N ASN A 39 -25.71 -25.26 23.65
CA ASN A 39 -25.37 -24.05 24.40
C ASN A 39 -23.85 -23.88 24.47
N VAL A 40 -23.33 -22.95 23.69
CA VAL A 40 -21.91 -22.57 23.73
C VAL A 40 -21.73 -21.56 24.86
N THR A 41 -20.94 -21.94 25.86
CA THR A 41 -20.58 -21.02 26.94
C THR A 41 -19.14 -20.60 26.77
N ALA A 42 -18.89 -19.47 26.23
CA ALA A 42 -17.60 -18.85 26.05
C ALA A 42 -16.76 -19.33 24.85
N VAL A 43 -16.71 -18.45 23.90
CA VAL A 43 -15.58 -18.33 22.99
C VAL A 43 -14.56 -17.47 23.71
N ASN A 44 -13.41 -18.00 24.10
CA ASN A 44 -12.34 -17.21 24.61
C ASN A 44 -11.21 -17.15 23.59
N ALA A 45 -11.07 -15.99 22.95
CA ALA A 45 -10.04 -15.76 21.96
C ALA A 45 -8.60 -15.78 22.56
N VAL A 46 -8.46 -15.69 23.86
CA VAL A 46 -7.13 -15.60 24.52
C VAL A 46 -6.44 -16.95 24.62
N ASP A 47 -7.19 -18.04 24.85
CA ASP A 47 -6.63 -19.40 24.95
C ASP A 47 -7.08 -20.34 23.81
N GLY A 48 -7.87 -19.83 22.87
CA GLY A 48 -8.33 -20.60 21.73
C GLY A 48 -9.28 -21.75 22.10
N SER A 49 -9.84 -21.77 23.30
CA SER A 49 -10.73 -22.84 23.75
C SER A 49 -12.21 -22.48 23.60
N VAL A 50 -13.02 -23.48 23.21
CA VAL A 50 -14.48 -23.41 23.18
C VAL A 50 -15.05 -24.46 24.14
N LYS A 51 -15.88 -24.01 25.06
CA LYS A 51 -16.52 -24.90 26.04
C LYS A 51 -17.99 -25.10 25.74
N PHE A 52 -18.39 -26.35 25.58
CA PHE A 52 -19.79 -26.77 25.50
C PHE A 52 -20.24 -27.29 26.88
N SER A 53 -21.34 -26.80 27.40
CA SER A 53 -21.84 -27.16 28.73
C SER A 53 -23.24 -27.75 28.64
N GLY A 54 -23.60 -28.61 29.62
CA GLY A 54 -24.94 -29.18 29.71
C GLY A 54 -25.22 -30.31 28.72
N LEU A 55 -24.16 -30.89 28.14
CA LEU A 55 -24.29 -32.04 27.24
C LEU A 55 -24.67 -33.29 28.03
N GLY A 56 -25.60 -34.09 27.46
CA GLY A 56 -25.86 -35.47 27.96
C GLY A 56 -24.68 -36.39 27.73
N TYR A 57 -24.77 -37.63 28.24
CA TYR A 57 -23.79 -38.66 27.87
C TYR A 57 -24.07 -39.14 26.46
N GLY A 58 -23.02 -39.28 25.65
CA GLY A 58 -23.15 -39.72 24.25
C GLY A 58 -21.94 -39.40 23.40
N TYR A 59 -22.08 -39.70 22.13
CA TYR A 59 -21.09 -39.32 21.12
C TYR A 59 -21.40 -37.94 20.56
N TYR A 60 -20.38 -37.11 20.45
CA TYR A 60 -20.46 -35.77 19.89
C TYR A 60 -19.47 -35.62 18.77
N LEU A 61 -19.94 -35.26 17.59
CA LEU A 61 -19.10 -34.84 16.46
C LEU A 61 -18.85 -33.34 16.62
N THR A 62 -17.60 -32.93 16.75
CA THR A 62 -17.19 -31.54 16.65
C THR A 62 -16.68 -31.29 15.23
N ASP A 63 -17.10 -30.20 14.65
CA ASP A 63 -16.70 -29.79 13.30
C ASP A 63 -16.25 -28.32 13.34
N GLU A 64 -15.09 -28.04 12.76
CA GLU A 64 -14.60 -26.69 12.60
C GLU A 64 -15.03 -26.17 11.24
N VAL A 65 -15.91 -25.17 11.25
CA VAL A 65 -16.37 -24.48 10.05
C VAL A 65 -15.72 -23.10 9.99
N THR A 66 -14.93 -22.85 8.95
CA THR A 66 -14.34 -21.51 8.76
C THR A 66 -15.42 -20.55 8.26
N ALA A 67 -15.50 -19.37 8.88
CA ALA A 67 -16.53 -18.35 8.61
C ALA A 67 -16.51 -17.80 7.16
N VAL A 68 -15.44 -18.06 6.41
CA VAL A 68 -15.21 -17.39 5.12
C VAL A 68 -15.68 -18.20 3.91
N GLN A 69 -15.83 -19.51 4.01
CA GLN A 69 -16.20 -20.35 2.86
C GLN A 69 -17.10 -21.54 3.19
N ASP A 70 -17.67 -21.61 4.37
CA ASP A 70 -18.41 -22.81 4.78
C ASP A 70 -17.58 -24.10 4.65
N THR A 71 -16.25 -23.97 4.83
CA THR A 71 -15.30 -25.05 4.63
C THR A 71 -15.14 -25.82 5.93
N HIS A 72 -15.49 -27.06 5.92
CA HIS A 72 -15.32 -28.00 7.04
C HIS A 72 -13.86 -28.41 7.12
N SER A 73 -13.13 -27.89 8.09
CA SER A 73 -11.67 -28.00 8.11
C SER A 73 -11.12 -29.11 9.01
N ALA A 74 -11.74 -29.35 10.14
CA ALA A 74 -11.34 -30.43 11.03
C ALA A 74 -12.53 -31.00 11.79
N ALA A 75 -12.62 -32.29 11.87
CA ALA A 75 -13.68 -32.99 12.63
C ALA A 75 -13.08 -33.92 13.68
N SER A 76 -13.74 -34.05 14.82
CA SER A 76 -13.42 -35.01 15.89
C SER A 76 -14.67 -35.58 16.52
N LEU A 77 -14.61 -36.87 16.87
CA LEU A 77 -15.68 -37.55 17.58
C LEU A 77 -15.28 -37.77 19.04
N ILE A 78 -16.13 -37.29 19.95
CA ILE A 78 -15.88 -37.35 21.39
C ILE A 78 -16.96 -38.22 22.04
N LEU A 79 -16.58 -39.08 22.99
CA LEU A 79 -17.50 -39.76 23.87
C LEU A 79 -17.51 -39.14 25.26
N THR A 80 -18.67 -38.63 25.69
CA THR A 80 -18.90 -38.24 27.08
C THR A 80 -19.66 -39.37 27.82
N ASN A 81 -19.18 -39.76 28.98
CA ASN A 81 -19.81 -40.75 29.84
C ASN A 81 -19.46 -40.51 31.32
N THR A 82 -19.93 -41.37 32.21
CA THR A 82 -19.65 -41.25 33.65
C THR A 82 -18.17 -41.31 34.02
N ALA A 83 -17.34 -41.99 33.19
CA ALA A 83 -15.90 -42.06 33.39
C ALA A 83 -15.15 -40.86 32.79
N ASN A 84 -15.74 -40.18 31.79
CA ASN A 84 -15.20 -39.00 31.13
C ASN A 84 -16.26 -37.91 30.97
N PRO A 85 -16.72 -37.30 32.09
CA PRO A 85 -17.79 -36.31 32.04
C PRO A 85 -17.32 -34.93 31.50
N ASN A 86 -16.00 -34.69 31.49
CA ASN A 86 -15.37 -33.46 31.00
C ASN A 86 -14.41 -33.79 29.87
N ALA A 87 -14.93 -34.39 28.79
CA ALA A 87 -14.14 -34.76 27.64
C ALA A 87 -13.53 -33.50 27.00
N GLN A 88 -12.25 -33.55 26.70
CA GLN A 88 -11.53 -32.50 26.00
C GLN A 88 -10.98 -33.06 24.69
N VAL A 89 -11.09 -32.27 23.64
CA VAL A 89 -10.50 -32.58 22.34
C VAL A 89 -9.62 -31.40 21.93
N ASN A 90 -8.44 -31.68 21.45
CA ASN A 90 -7.60 -30.69 20.79
C ASN A 90 -7.81 -30.84 19.28
N ILE A 91 -8.49 -29.90 18.70
CA ILE A 91 -8.61 -29.80 17.25
C ILE A 91 -7.29 -29.26 16.74
N LYS A 92 -6.58 -30.03 15.97
CA LYS A 92 -5.36 -29.60 15.28
C LYS A 92 -5.73 -29.42 13.81
N SER A 93 -6.05 -28.20 13.44
CA SER A 93 -6.09 -27.79 12.04
C SER A 93 -4.75 -27.13 11.72
N ASP A 94 -3.98 -27.72 10.84
CA ASP A 94 -2.74 -27.10 10.34
C ASP A 94 -3.03 -26.44 8.98
N TYR A 95 -3.81 -25.35 9.04
CA TYR A 95 -4.08 -24.54 7.87
C TYR A 95 -3.03 -23.46 7.78
N PRO A 96 -2.41 -23.29 6.61
CA PRO A 96 -1.48 -22.19 6.42
C PRO A 96 -2.20 -20.86 6.62
N THR A 97 -1.64 -20.00 7.45
CA THR A 97 -2.05 -18.60 7.55
C THR A 97 -1.35 -17.81 6.45
N LEU A 98 -1.91 -16.68 6.07
CA LEU A 98 -1.32 -15.81 5.07
C LEU A 98 -1.34 -14.37 5.59
N ILE A 99 -0.22 -13.68 5.45
CA ILE A 99 -0.07 -12.26 5.78
C ILE A 99 0.49 -11.55 4.56
N LYS A 100 -0.08 -10.41 4.21
CA LYS A 100 0.42 -9.48 3.20
C LYS A 100 0.88 -8.19 3.85
N LYS A 101 1.99 -7.62 3.36
CA LYS A 101 2.47 -6.31 3.79
C LYS A 101 2.92 -5.49 2.60
N ILE A 102 2.75 -4.17 2.74
CA ILE A 102 3.30 -3.13 1.89
C ILE A 102 4.45 -2.45 2.65
N ASN A 103 5.49 -2.03 1.94
CA ASN A 103 6.56 -1.25 2.56
C ASN A 103 6.20 0.23 2.44
N GLU A 104 6.06 0.93 3.55
CA GLU A 104 5.99 2.40 3.58
C GLU A 104 7.42 2.95 3.58
N ASP A 105 7.78 3.77 2.59
CA ASP A 105 9.15 4.25 2.40
C ASP A 105 9.46 5.55 3.15
N ASP A 106 8.45 6.23 3.67
CA ASP A 106 8.60 7.45 4.42
C ASP A 106 8.69 7.24 5.95
N ASN A 107 9.31 8.18 6.63
CA ASN A 107 9.38 8.29 8.10
C ASN A 107 9.88 7.03 8.83
N ASN A 108 10.59 6.14 8.15
CA ASN A 108 11.08 4.85 8.68
C ASN A 108 9.95 3.95 9.21
N VAL A 109 8.76 4.01 8.64
CA VAL A 109 7.63 3.15 9.02
C VAL A 109 7.90 1.71 8.61
N GLY A 110 8.33 1.49 7.36
CA GLY A 110 8.63 0.16 6.85
C GLY A 110 7.40 -0.71 6.61
N TRP A 111 7.53 -2.03 6.81
CA TRP A 111 6.51 -3.01 6.48
C TRP A 111 5.27 -2.95 7.39
N ASN A 112 4.11 -2.71 6.79
CA ASN A 112 2.81 -2.59 7.45
C ASN A 112 1.67 -2.80 6.42
N ASP A 113 0.42 -2.40 6.69
CA ASP A 113 -0.70 -2.58 5.77
C ASP A 113 -1.06 -1.31 4.98
N ILE A 114 -0.42 -0.18 5.30
CA ILE A 114 -0.78 1.13 4.77
C ILE A 114 0.47 1.86 4.29
N GLY A 115 0.48 2.28 3.01
CA GLY A 115 1.53 3.11 2.44
C GLY A 115 0.97 4.27 1.64
N ASP A 116 1.82 5.25 1.33
CA ASP A 116 1.54 6.26 0.33
C ASP A 116 2.73 6.45 -0.62
N TYR A 117 2.43 6.79 -1.86
CA TYR A 117 3.40 6.76 -2.95
C TYR A 117 3.09 7.81 -4.02
N GLU A 118 4.15 8.28 -4.68
CA GLU A 118 4.06 9.09 -5.89
C GLU A 118 3.74 8.19 -7.11
N ILE A 119 2.96 8.68 -8.06
CA ILE A 119 2.73 7.97 -9.33
C ILE A 119 4.07 7.71 -10.01
N GLY A 120 4.27 6.42 -10.35
CA GLY A 120 5.46 5.91 -10.98
C GLY A 120 6.49 5.33 -10.02
N GLN A 121 6.32 5.49 -8.72
CA GLN A 121 7.15 4.79 -7.74
C GLN A 121 6.89 3.28 -7.74
N THR A 122 7.93 2.56 -7.37
CA THR A 122 7.88 1.12 -7.15
C THR A 122 7.39 0.85 -5.74
N VAL A 123 6.28 0.12 -5.62
CA VAL A 123 5.63 -0.24 -4.36
C VAL A 123 5.99 -1.68 -4.02
N PRO A 124 6.82 -1.93 -3.00
CA PRO A 124 7.20 -3.27 -2.59
C PRO A 124 6.13 -3.95 -1.74
N TYR A 125 5.95 -5.26 -1.95
CA TYR A 125 5.05 -6.12 -1.20
C TYR A 125 5.74 -7.41 -0.81
N TYR A 126 5.25 -8.04 0.28
CA TYR A 126 5.51 -9.44 0.53
C TYR A 126 4.25 -10.18 1.01
N HIS A 127 4.26 -11.50 0.79
CA HIS A 127 3.35 -12.46 1.40
C HIS A 127 4.13 -13.39 2.31
N ASP A 128 3.67 -13.58 3.53
CA ASP A 128 4.24 -14.54 4.47
C ASP A 128 3.24 -15.64 4.79
N THR A 129 3.72 -16.88 4.73
CA THR A 129 3.03 -18.08 5.19
C THR A 129 4.08 -19.05 5.73
N TYR A 130 3.66 -20.26 6.02
CA TYR A 130 4.56 -21.34 6.43
C TYR A 130 4.22 -22.64 5.69
N VAL A 131 5.20 -23.54 5.66
CA VAL A 131 5.03 -24.90 5.14
C VAL A 131 4.15 -25.67 6.11
N PRO A 132 2.92 -26.10 5.69
CA PRO A 132 2.04 -26.86 6.56
C PRO A 132 2.54 -28.29 6.75
N ASP A 133 1.92 -29.05 7.65
CA ASP A 133 2.19 -30.48 7.78
C ASP A 133 1.78 -31.22 6.49
N MET A 134 2.78 -31.66 5.73
CA MET A 134 2.60 -32.36 4.46
C MET A 134 2.83 -33.88 4.59
N ASN A 135 2.87 -34.42 5.81
CA ASN A 135 2.97 -35.85 5.99
C ASN A 135 1.79 -36.57 5.28
N GLY A 136 2.07 -37.62 4.47
CA GLY A 136 1.17 -38.47 3.66
C GLY A 136 0.67 -37.84 2.37
N TYR A 137 0.94 -36.56 2.13
CA TYR A 137 0.80 -36.05 0.78
C TYR A 137 1.90 -36.66 -0.10
N GLN A 138 1.56 -37.06 -1.33
CA GLN A 138 2.55 -37.42 -2.35
C GLN A 138 3.13 -36.16 -2.97
N THR A 139 2.28 -35.18 -3.28
CA THR A 139 2.62 -33.85 -3.78
C THR A 139 1.82 -32.80 -2.99
N TYR A 140 2.33 -31.59 -2.89
CA TYR A 140 1.63 -30.50 -2.21
C TYR A 140 1.68 -29.23 -3.05
N LYS A 141 0.52 -28.80 -3.57
CA LYS A 141 0.38 -27.59 -4.34
C LYS A 141 0.10 -26.39 -3.42
N MET A 142 0.74 -25.26 -3.71
CA MET A 142 0.52 -23.98 -3.03
C MET A 142 0.45 -22.87 -4.07
N ILE A 143 -0.60 -22.04 -4.02
CA ILE A 143 -0.82 -20.95 -4.97
C ILE A 143 -1.14 -19.66 -4.21
N PHE A 144 -0.39 -18.61 -4.49
CA PHE A 144 -0.65 -17.25 -4.03
C PHE A 144 -1.47 -16.52 -5.10
N HIS A 145 -2.75 -16.27 -4.83
CA HIS A 145 -3.64 -15.48 -5.69
C HIS A 145 -3.59 -14.02 -5.28
N ASP A 146 -3.21 -13.14 -6.18
CA ASP A 146 -3.07 -11.71 -5.90
C ASP A 146 -4.00 -10.87 -6.78
N LYS A 147 -4.70 -9.93 -6.16
CA LYS A 147 -5.68 -9.07 -6.81
C LYS A 147 -5.40 -7.62 -6.47
N MET A 148 -4.91 -6.87 -7.45
CA MET A 148 -4.57 -5.47 -7.31
C MET A 148 -5.64 -4.55 -7.86
N ASP A 149 -5.75 -3.35 -7.28
CA ASP A 149 -6.43 -2.23 -7.92
C ASP A 149 -5.79 -1.90 -9.27
N ASN A 150 -6.57 -1.40 -10.22
CA ASN A 150 -6.10 -1.05 -11.56
C ASN A 150 -5.09 0.13 -11.59
N ALA A 151 -4.93 0.84 -10.49
CA ALA A 151 -3.89 1.84 -10.30
C ALA A 151 -2.50 1.24 -10.00
N LEU A 152 -2.43 -0.08 -9.80
CA LEU A 152 -1.20 -0.82 -9.56
C LEU A 152 -0.86 -1.68 -10.79
N THR A 153 0.34 -1.55 -11.30
CA THR A 153 0.87 -2.39 -12.39
C THR A 153 1.84 -3.40 -11.81
N PHE A 154 1.51 -4.66 -11.92
CA PHE A 154 2.35 -5.76 -11.44
C PHE A 154 3.66 -5.86 -12.22
N ASN A 155 4.78 -6.03 -11.52
CA ASN A 155 6.10 -6.24 -12.10
C ASN A 155 6.50 -7.71 -11.98
N LYS A 156 6.20 -8.50 -12.99
CA LYS A 156 6.34 -9.95 -13.02
C LYS A 156 7.75 -10.44 -12.66
N ASP A 157 8.77 -9.78 -13.20
CA ASP A 157 10.17 -10.18 -13.02
C ASP A 157 10.69 -9.92 -11.60
N SER A 158 9.90 -9.25 -10.76
CA SER A 158 10.23 -8.96 -9.36
C SER A 158 9.86 -10.10 -8.40
N VAL A 159 9.13 -11.13 -8.86
CA VAL A 159 8.67 -12.22 -7.99
C VAL A 159 9.85 -13.09 -7.55
N SER A 160 9.95 -13.27 -6.24
CA SER A 160 10.94 -14.13 -5.61
C SER A 160 10.29 -14.87 -4.43
N ILE A 161 10.45 -16.20 -4.38
CA ILE A 161 9.92 -17.03 -3.29
C ILE A 161 11.08 -17.64 -2.52
N THR A 162 11.09 -17.46 -1.21
CA THR A 162 12.12 -17.99 -0.31
C THR A 162 11.49 -18.82 0.79
N ILE A 163 12.01 -20.02 1.00
CA ILE A 163 11.64 -20.92 2.11
C ILE A 163 12.79 -20.90 3.12
N SER A 164 12.47 -20.74 4.40
CA SER A 164 13.49 -20.63 5.45
C SER A 164 13.16 -21.48 6.67
N SER A 165 14.16 -22.23 7.13
CA SER A 165 14.19 -22.84 8.46
C SER A 165 15.01 -21.98 9.42
N ASN A 166 15.13 -22.42 10.68
CA ASN A 166 15.98 -21.73 11.65
C ASN A 166 17.47 -21.68 11.28
N LYS A 167 17.91 -22.47 10.30
CA LYS A 167 19.33 -22.61 9.93
C LYS A 167 19.64 -22.32 8.47
N LYS A 168 18.67 -22.45 7.59
CA LYS A 168 18.87 -22.39 6.13
C LYS A 168 17.74 -21.63 5.46
N SER A 169 18.09 -20.84 4.47
CA SER A 169 17.15 -20.25 3.52
C SER A 169 17.43 -20.81 2.13
N TYR A 170 16.37 -20.99 1.36
CA TYR A 170 16.42 -21.45 -0.01
C TYR A 170 15.47 -20.61 -0.86
N THR A 171 16.01 -19.90 -1.85
CA THR A 171 15.21 -19.18 -2.84
C THR A 171 14.90 -20.12 -4.01
N LEU A 172 13.61 -20.25 -4.36
CA LEU A 172 13.14 -21.09 -5.43
C LEU A 172 13.72 -20.66 -6.78
N LYS A 173 14.03 -21.64 -7.62
CA LYS A 173 14.43 -21.39 -8.98
C LYS A 173 13.22 -21.18 -9.89
N SER A 174 13.44 -20.61 -11.06
CA SER A 174 12.40 -20.30 -12.04
C SER A 174 11.65 -21.50 -12.59
N ASP A 175 12.19 -22.72 -12.45
CA ASP A 175 11.56 -24.00 -12.81
C ASP A 175 10.80 -24.66 -11.65
N GLU A 176 10.87 -24.13 -10.43
CA GLU A 176 10.21 -24.64 -9.24
C GLU A 176 8.87 -23.94 -8.92
N PHE A 177 8.60 -22.83 -9.59
CA PHE A 177 7.30 -22.14 -9.51
C PHE A 177 6.96 -21.47 -10.84
N LYS A 178 5.70 -21.10 -11.02
CA LYS A 178 5.26 -20.34 -12.20
C LYS A 178 4.45 -19.10 -11.78
N VAL A 179 4.57 -18.03 -12.56
CA VAL A 179 3.77 -16.80 -12.41
C VAL A 179 2.88 -16.66 -13.63
N VAL A 180 1.58 -16.55 -13.40
CA VAL A 180 0.55 -16.37 -14.43
C VAL A 180 -0.18 -15.07 -14.16
N GLU A 181 -0.34 -14.24 -15.20
CA GLU A 181 -0.99 -12.95 -15.12
C GLU A 181 -2.41 -13.02 -15.70
N ASN A 182 -3.31 -12.18 -15.18
CA ASN A 182 -4.65 -11.96 -15.70
C ASN A 182 -5.49 -13.25 -15.81
N SER A 183 -5.56 -14.01 -14.74
CA SER A 183 -6.31 -15.27 -14.68
C SER A 183 -7.54 -15.13 -13.77
N GLY A 184 -8.74 -15.14 -14.35
CA GLY A 184 -9.98 -14.98 -13.60
C GLY A 184 -10.08 -13.59 -12.97
N GLU A 185 -10.17 -13.54 -11.63
CA GLU A 185 -10.17 -12.29 -10.88
C GLU A 185 -8.77 -11.82 -10.42
N ASP A 186 -7.76 -12.69 -10.61
CA ASP A 186 -6.40 -12.41 -10.15
C ASP A 186 -5.69 -11.47 -11.13
N THR A 187 -4.97 -10.49 -10.60
CA THR A 187 -3.97 -9.75 -11.36
C THR A 187 -2.82 -10.67 -11.73
N PHE A 188 -2.39 -11.49 -10.78
CA PHE A 188 -1.49 -12.61 -11.02
C PHE A 188 -1.71 -13.71 -9.98
N TYR A 189 -1.24 -14.90 -10.29
CA TYR A 189 -0.98 -15.89 -9.27
C TYR A 189 0.42 -16.49 -9.41
N ALA A 190 1.00 -16.87 -8.27
CA ALA A 190 2.25 -17.60 -8.22
C ALA A 190 1.98 -19.02 -7.67
N GLU A 191 2.27 -20.06 -8.47
CA GLU A 191 2.02 -21.45 -8.12
C GLU A 191 3.32 -22.20 -7.88
N ILE A 192 3.42 -22.88 -6.75
CA ILE A 192 4.41 -23.91 -6.45
C ILE A 192 3.70 -25.25 -6.65
N PRO A 193 3.99 -25.98 -7.76
CA PRO A 193 3.26 -27.19 -8.09
C PRO A 193 3.47 -28.34 -7.09
N ASP A 194 4.67 -28.43 -6.54
CA ASP A 194 5.04 -29.44 -5.54
C ASP A 194 5.98 -28.86 -4.47
N LEU A 195 5.38 -28.17 -3.49
CA LEU A 195 6.09 -27.65 -2.33
C LEU A 195 6.77 -28.75 -1.53
N LYS A 196 6.12 -29.94 -1.44
CA LYS A 196 6.65 -31.06 -0.65
C LYS A 196 7.98 -31.56 -1.20
N ALA A 197 8.07 -31.80 -2.51
CA ALA A 197 9.33 -32.26 -3.13
C ALA A 197 10.47 -31.24 -2.93
N ILE A 198 10.17 -29.93 -2.95
CA ILE A 198 11.18 -28.87 -2.70
C ILE A 198 11.63 -28.92 -1.24
N VAL A 199 10.70 -28.96 -0.30
CA VAL A 199 11.01 -28.93 1.14
C VAL A 199 11.75 -30.19 1.57
N ASP A 200 11.29 -31.38 1.18
CA ASP A 200 11.93 -32.65 1.51
C ASP A 200 13.39 -32.71 0.98
N LYS A 201 13.63 -32.16 -0.20
CA LYS A 201 14.97 -32.07 -0.81
C LYS A 201 15.86 -31.03 -0.15
N GLN A 202 15.33 -29.85 0.11
CA GLN A 202 16.13 -28.73 0.56
C GLN A 202 16.31 -28.69 2.08
N PHE A 203 15.37 -29.25 2.83
CA PHE A 203 15.36 -29.23 4.30
C PHE A 203 15.24 -30.64 4.90
N PRO A 204 16.13 -31.59 4.55
CA PRO A 204 16.04 -32.98 5.00
C PRO A 204 16.18 -33.13 6.53
N GLU A 205 16.71 -32.12 7.21
CA GLU A 205 16.87 -32.07 8.67
C GLU A 205 15.68 -31.41 9.37
N GLY A 206 14.63 -31.02 8.62
CA GLY A 206 13.47 -30.32 9.14
C GLY A 206 13.79 -28.91 9.67
N MET A 207 13.01 -28.45 10.64
CA MET A 207 13.16 -27.12 11.24
C MET A 207 14.38 -27.00 12.16
N ASN A 208 14.67 -28.05 12.96
CA ASN A 208 15.57 -27.98 14.12
C ASN A 208 16.68 -29.03 14.17
N ASN A 209 16.95 -29.79 13.11
CA ASN A 209 17.93 -30.89 13.08
C ASN A 209 17.58 -32.11 13.99
N ASN A 210 16.42 -32.16 14.60
CA ASN A 210 16.06 -33.24 15.52
C ASN A 210 14.99 -34.17 14.95
N ASN A 211 14.57 -34.00 13.69
CA ASN A 211 13.45 -34.70 13.04
C ASN A 211 12.08 -34.57 13.77
N GLU A 212 11.99 -33.75 14.80
CA GLU A 212 10.76 -33.61 15.58
C GLU A 212 9.75 -32.68 14.91
N ASN A 213 10.22 -31.75 14.06
CA ASN A 213 9.38 -30.85 13.26
C ASN A 213 9.90 -30.82 11.81
N THR A 214 9.42 -31.73 10.97
CA THR A 214 9.83 -31.81 9.56
C THR A 214 9.38 -30.58 8.76
N TYR A 215 8.20 -30.06 9.06
CA TYR A 215 7.57 -28.92 8.39
C TYR A 215 7.42 -27.71 9.33
N GLY A 216 6.98 -26.58 8.82
CA GLY A 216 6.84 -25.34 9.56
C GLY A 216 7.85 -24.26 9.13
N GLN A 217 8.62 -24.49 8.06
CA GLN A 217 9.50 -23.50 7.46
C GLN A 217 8.67 -22.27 7.04
N SER A 218 9.20 -21.06 7.23
CA SER A 218 8.55 -19.87 6.69
C SER A 218 8.66 -19.85 5.17
N VAL A 219 7.60 -19.37 4.51
CA VAL A 219 7.57 -19.14 3.07
C VAL A 219 7.26 -17.67 2.84
N ARG A 220 8.18 -16.96 2.21
CA ARG A 220 8.01 -15.56 1.82
C ARG A 220 8.05 -15.41 0.31
N LEU A 221 7.00 -14.81 -0.24
CA LEU A 221 6.97 -14.32 -1.60
C LEU A 221 7.13 -12.81 -1.59
N ASN A 222 8.20 -12.30 -2.22
CA ASN A 222 8.41 -10.87 -2.44
C ASN A 222 8.10 -10.53 -3.89
N TYR A 223 7.54 -9.35 -4.11
CA TYR A 223 7.34 -8.77 -5.42
C TYR A 223 7.13 -7.26 -5.29
N ASN A 224 7.00 -6.57 -6.41
CA ASN A 224 6.61 -5.18 -6.42
C ASN A 224 5.59 -4.87 -7.54
N ALA A 225 4.93 -3.73 -7.39
CA ALA A 225 4.10 -3.13 -8.42
C ALA A 225 4.53 -1.67 -8.61
N THR A 226 4.05 -1.04 -9.68
CA THR A 226 4.25 0.39 -9.93
C THR A 226 2.91 1.09 -9.77
N LEU A 227 2.85 2.18 -8.99
CA LEU A 227 1.67 3.03 -8.95
C LEU A 227 1.55 3.76 -10.28
N ASN A 228 0.51 3.47 -11.06
CA ASN A 228 0.37 3.93 -12.44
C ASN A 228 -0.55 5.16 -12.58
N ASP A 229 -0.68 5.68 -13.79
CA ASP A 229 -1.46 6.89 -14.11
C ASP A 229 -2.95 6.83 -13.70
N ASN A 230 -3.54 5.64 -13.57
CA ASN A 230 -4.94 5.51 -13.15
C ASN A 230 -5.14 6.05 -11.72
N ALA A 231 -4.09 6.05 -10.90
CA ALA A 231 -4.12 6.64 -9.56
C ALA A 231 -4.45 8.14 -9.59
N SER A 232 -4.10 8.87 -10.65
CA SER A 232 -4.36 10.30 -10.80
C SER A 232 -5.86 10.67 -10.78
N THR A 233 -6.73 9.72 -11.05
CA THR A 233 -8.18 9.93 -11.09
C THR A 233 -8.87 9.80 -9.74
N ARG A 234 -8.18 9.23 -8.73
CA ARG A 234 -8.73 8.85 -7.42
C ARG A 234 -7.73 9.09 -6.30
N THR A 235 -7.18 10.29 -6.19
CA THR A 235 -6.30 10.66 -5.07
C THR A 235 -7.07 10.69 -3.74
N GLY A 236 -6.40 10.51 -2.62
CA GLY A 236 -6.99 10.53 -1.28
C GLY A 236 -7.70 9.25 -0.88
N ARG A 237 -8.80 9.34 -0.11
CA ARG A 237 -9.61 8.18 0.30
C ARG A 237 -10.26 7.57 -0.94
N ALA A 238 -10.46 6.43 -0.96
CA ALA A 238 -10.40 5.06 -0.75
C ALA A 238 -9.00 4.42 -0.85
N GLY A 239 -8.02 5.06 -1.48
CA GLY A 239 -6.74 4.44 -1.77
C GLY A 239 -6.83 3.35 -2.85
N PHE A 240 -5.78 2.55 -2.97
CA PHE A 240 -5.63 1.48 -3.96
C PHE A 240 -5.28 0.20 -3.24
N GLU A 241 -6.24 -0.71 -3.18
CA GLU A 241 -6.10 -1.97 -2.47
C GLU A 241 -5.32 -3.00 -3.27
N ASN A 242 -4.63 -3.85 -2.53
CA ASN A 242 -3.97 -5.02 -3.05
C ASN A 242 -4.19 -6.18 -2.09
N ALA A 243 -4.90 -7.22 -2.54
CA ALA A 243 -5.34 -8.34 -1.74
C ALA A 243 -4.65 -9.64 -2.17
N VAL A 244 -4.44 -10.56 -1.23
CA VAL A 244 -3.91 -11.90 -1.49
C VAL A 244 -4.72 -12.95 -0.75
N ARG A 245 -4.85 -14.15 -1.32
CA ARG A 245 -5.27 -15.37 -0.65
C ARG A 245 -4.37 -16.53 -1.05
N LEU A 246 -4.27 -17.51 -0.20
CA LEU A 246 -3.53 -18.72 -0.47
C LEU A 246 -4.50 -19.86 -0.82
N GLU A 247 -4.23 -20.58 -1.92
CA GLU A 247 -4.84 -21.86 -2.23
C GLU A 247 -3.82 -22.96 -1.97
N TYR A 248 -4.24 -24.05 -1.33
CA TYR A 248 -3.34 -25.11 -0.90
C TYR A 248 -4.02 -26.49 -0.98
N SER A 249 -3.23 -27.54 -1.17
CA SER A 249 -3.73 -28.92 -1.13
C SER A 249 -4.29 -29.25 0.25
N ASN A 250 -5.53 -29.77 0.31
CA ASN A 250 -6.21 -30.09 1.56
C ASN A 250 -6.63 -31.58 1.67
N ASN A 251 -6.33 -32.39 0.66
CA ASN A 251 -6.64 -33.83 0.67
C ASN A 251 -5.39 -34.65 0.36
N PRO A 252 -4.84 -35.42 1.33
CA PRO A 252 -3.68 -36.27 1.14
C PRO A 252 -3.96 -37.51 0.26
N ASP A 253 -5.22 -37.91 0.10
CA ASP A 253 -5.61 -39.07 -0.68
C ASP A 253 -5.66 -38.82 -2.20
N SER A 254 -5.45 -37.57 -2.62
CA SER A 254 -5.35 -37.19 -4.02
C SER A 254 -3.97 -36.61 -4.34
N ASP A 255 -3.45 -36.93 -5.52
CA ASP A 255 -2.09 -36.64 -6.00
C ASP A 255 -1.73 -35.15 -6.15
N GLY A 256 -2.10 -34.30 -5.18
CA GLY A 256 -1.85 -32.87 -5.21
C GLY A 256 -2.70 -32.06 -6.22
N ASN A 257 -3.41 -32.76 -7.12
CA ASN A 257 -4.37 -32.18 -8.08
C ASN A 257 -5.83 -32.39 -7.63
N GLY A 258 -6.03 -32.80 -6.38
CA GLY A 258 -7.35 -33.00 -5.78
C GLY A 258 -7.99 -31.74 -5.26
N SER A 259 -8.84 -31.88 -4.25
CA SER A 259 -9.47 -30.74 -3.62
C SER A 259 -8.45 -29.82 -2.97
N THR A 260 -8.72 -28.52 -3.04
CA THR A 260 -7.90 -27.48 -2.43
C THR A 260 -8.72 -26.70 -1.39
N GLY A 261 -8.05 -26.15 -0.40
CA GLY A 261 -8.59 -25.16 0.51
C GLY A 261 -8.04 -23.77 0.17
N THR A 262 -8.71 -22.73 0.64
CA THR A 262 -8.22 -21.35 0.49
C THR A 262 -8.25 -20.64 1.83
N THR A 263 -7.31 -19.69 2.03
CA THR A 263 -7.38 -18.74 3.15
C THR A 263 -8.38 -17.62 2.86
N PRO A 264 -8.82 -16.87 3.87
CA PRO A 264 -9.38 -15.54 3.66
C PRO A 264 -8.42 -14.65 2.87
N TRP A 265 -8.97 -13.59 2.26
CA TRP A 265 -8.17 -12.52 1.68
C TRP A 265 -7.52 -11.68 2.78
N ASP A 266 -6.24 -11.37 2.61
CA ASP A 266 -5.53 -10.36 3.37
C ASP A 266 -5.21 -9.18 2.45
N THR A 267 -5.43 -7.94 2.91
CA THR A 267 -5.45 -6.76 2.05
C THR A 267 -4.59 -5.66 2.65
N VAL A 268 -3.86 -4.98 1.78
CA VAL A 268 -3.11 -3.76 2.10
C VAL A 268 -3.59 -2.63 1.18
N VAL A 269 -3.28 -1.38 1.53
CA VAL A 269 -3.72 -0.20 0.77
C VAL A 269 -2.61 0.81 0.63
N CYS A 270 -2.53 1.48 -0.53
CA CYS A 270 -1.68 2.66 -0.71
C CYS A 270 -2.50 3.88 -1.16
N PHE A 271 -1.94 5.07 -0.91
CA PHE A 271 -2.56 6.36 -1.19
C PHE A 271 -1.65 7.23 -2.05
N THR A 272 -2.22 8.28 -2.62
CA THR A 272 -1.49 9.38 -3.29
C THR A 272 -2.30 10.67 -3.19
N TYR A 273 -1.66 11.81 -3.39
CA TYR A 273 -2.25 13.12 -3.14
C TYR A 273 -2.17 14.02 -4.37
N LYS A 274 -2.76 15.24 -4.26
CA LYS A 274 -2.70 16.26 -5.30
C LYS A 274 -2.60 17.66 -4.72
N ILE A 275 -2.03 18.57 -5.51
CA ILE A 275 -2.05 20.01 -5.26
C ILE A 275 -2.95 20.68 -6.29
N ASN A 276 -3.95 21.42 -5.82
CA ASN A 276 -4.76 22.32 -6.64
C ASN A 276 -4.21 23.73 -6.52
N GLY A 277 -3.63 24.26 -7.59
CA GLY A 277 -3.11 25.59 -7.67
C GLY A 277 -4.07 26.59 -8.30
N LEU A 278 -4.22 27.77 -7.70
CA LEU A 278 -4.95 28.91 -8.26
C LEU A 278 -4.01 30.10 -8.44
N LYS A 279 -3.81 30.53 -9.66
CA LYS A 279 -2.96 31.68 -10.00
C LYS A 279 -3.78 32.96 -10.10
N VAL A 280 -3.42 33.95 -9.26
CA VAL A 280 -4.08 35.26 -9.21
C VAL A 280 -3.09 36.39 -9.14
N ASN A 281 -3.57 37.61 -9.35
CA ASN A 281 -2.81 38.81 -8.94
C ASN A 281 -3.20 39.28 -7.51
N ASN A 282 -2.54 40.30 -7.02
CA ASN A 282 -2.80 40.92 -5.70
C ASN A 282 -4.19 41.55 -5.52
N HIS A 283 -5.05 41.51 -6.55
CA HIS A 283 -6.45 41.94 -6.52
C HIS A 283 -7.39 40.76 -6.79
N ASN A 284 -6.93 39.52 -6.63
CA ASN A 284 -7.65 38.26 -6.88
C ASN A 284 -8.14 38.08 -8.32
N LYS A 285 -7.55 38.81 -9.29
CA LYS A 285 -7.84 38.55 -10.72
C LYS A 285 -7.10 37.32 -11.17
N LEU A 286 -7.81 36.39 -11.81
CA LEU A 286 -7.28 35.14 -12.35
C LEU A 286 -6.22 35.42 -13.43
N LEU A 287 -5.11 34.71 -13.35
CA LEU A 287 -3.99 34.82 -14.27
C LEU A 287 -3.73 33.51 -14.99
N LYS A 288 -3.80 33.54 -16.34
CA LYS A 288 -3.44 32.42 -17.20
C LYS A 288 -1.99 32.49 -17.67
N ASN A 289 -1.46 31.34 -18.09
CA ASN A 289 -0.13 31.17 -18.68
C ASN A 289 1.04 31.52 -17.73
N ALA A 290 0.83 31.54 -16.41
CA ALA A 290 1.94 31.43 -15.48
C ALA A 290 2.51 30.03 -15.57
N LYS A 291 3.83 29.90 -15.69
CA LYS A 291 4.48 28.60 -15.84
C LYS A 291 5.20 28.18 -14.57
N PHE A 292 5.18 26.87 -14.33
CA PHE A 292 5.74 26.29 -13.10
C PHE A 292 6.48 24.99 -13.38
N ARG A 293 7.45 24.70 -12.51
CA ARG A 293 8.06 23.38 -12.33
C ARG A 293 8.03 23.01 -10.86
N LEU A 294 7.97 21.72 -10.58
CA LEU A 294 7.99 21.16 -9.23
C LEU A 294 9.35 20.50 -8.99
N TYR A 295 9.86 20.62 -7.78
CA TYR A 295 11.13 20.01 -7.39
C TYR A 295 10.99 19.34 -6.02
N SER A 296 11.82 18.34 -5.75
CA SER A 296 11.88 17.65 -4.47
C SER A 296 13.00 18.16 -3.56
N ASP A 297 13.79 19.16 -4.00
CA ASP A 297 14.89 19.73 -3.25
C ASP A 297 14.88 21.26 -3.28
N GLU A 298 15.41 21.88 -2.22
CA GLU A 298 15.45 23.35 -2.03
C GLU A 298 16.21 24.08 -3.13
N ASN A 299 17.25 23.46 -3.67
CA ASN A 299 18.07 24.04 -4.72
C ASN A 299 17.41 23.98 -6.11
N CYS A 300 16.24 23.35 -6.22
CA CYS A 300 15.52 23.09 -7.47
C CYS A 300 16.40 22.39 -8.52
N THR A 301 17.12 21.37 -8.11
CA THR A 301 17.96 20.53 -8.97
C THR A 301 17.28 19.22 -9.33
N ASN A 302 16.41 18.67 -8.45
CA ASN A 302 15.71 17.41 -8.65
C ASN A 302 14.27 17.71 -9.08
N GLU A 303 14.05 17.84 -10.40
CA GLU A 303 12.71 18.14 -10.94
C GLU A 303 11.79 16.92 -10.82
N VAL A 304 10.60 17.15 -10.24
CA VAL A 304 9.46 16.23 -10.28
C VAL A 304 8.78 16.42 -11.63
N TYR A 305 9.10 15.57 -12.59
CA TYR A 305 8.56 15.68 -13.94
C TYR A 305 7.07 15.38 -13.98
N VAL A 306 6.35 16.09 -14.82
CA VAL A 306 4.90 15.92 -15.03
C VAL A 306 4.58 15.85 -16.52
N LYS A 307 3.48 15.18 -16.86
CA LYS A 307 2.87 15.16 -18.19
C LYS A 307 1.44 15.67 -18.14
N GLU A 308 0.95 16.21 -19.25
CA GLU A 308 -0.45 16.64 -19.36
C GLU A 308 -1.44 15.46 -19.29
N SER A 309 -2.57 15.71 -18.63
CA SER A 309 -3.73 14.83 -18.61
C SER A 309 -5.01 15.66 -18.65
N PRO A 310 -6.18 15.05 -18.91
CA PRO A 310 -7.46 15.78 -18.91
C PRO A 310 -7.79 16.48 -17.58
N ASN A 311 -7.22 16.00 -16.46
CA ASN A 311 -7.51 16.50 -15.12
C ASN A 311 -6.41 17.41 -14.54
N GLY A 312 -5.34 17.64 -15.28
CA GLY A 312 -4.19 18.44 -14.84
C GLY A 312 -2.86 17.82 -15.26
N TYR A 313 -1.88 17.91 -14.41
CA TYR A 313 -0.51 17.44 -14.63
C TYR A 313 -0.26 16.22 -13.74
N VAL A 314 -0.02 15.07 -14.35
CA VAL A 314 0.28 13.82 -13.65
C VAL A 314 1.78 13.67 -13.48
N VAL A 315 2.22 13.36 -12.28
CA VAL A 315 3.62 13.04 -12.00
C VAL A 315 4.07 11.86 -12.85
N MET A 316 5.29 11.92 -13.35
CA MET A 316 5.88 10.90 -14.19
C MET A 316 6.76 9.98 -13.38
N ASN A 317 6.83 8.72 -13.84
CA ASN A 317 7.71 7.72 -13.25
C ASN A 317 9.18 8.20 -13.24
N ARG A 318 9.74 8.32 -12.06
CA ARG A 318 11.16 8.64 -11.85
C ARG A 318 12.05 7.43 -12.10
N ASP A 319 11.59 6.22 -11.71
CA ASP A 319 12.38 4.99 -11.82
C ASP A 319 12.68 4.60 -13.29
N SER A 320 11.77 4.96 -14.21
CA SER A 320 11.99 4.75 -15.66
C SER A 320 13.10 5.62 -16.25
N LEU A 321 13.60 6.60 -15.51
CA LEU A 321 14.62 7.55 -15.95
C LEU A 321 16.06 7.15 -15.58
N GLY A 322 16.24 5.98 -14.95
CA GLY A 322 17.55 5.35 -14.79
C GLY A 322 18.40 5.83 -13.62
N GLY A 323 17.80 6.24 -12.51
CA GLY A 323 18.55 6.57 -11.30
C GLY A 323 17.71 6.58 -10.04
N THR A 324 18.25 6.07 -8.95
CA THR A 324 17.62 6.07 -7.63
C THR A 324 17.60 7.44 -6.94
N ASP A 325 18.24 8.45 -7.54
CA ASP A 325 18.41 9.79 -6.96
C ASP A 325 18.08 10.95 -7.91
N HIS A 326 17.53 10.67 -9.10
CA HIS A 326 17.08 11.65 -10.10
C HIS A 326 18.10 12.75 -10.46
N THR A 327 19.37 12.57 -10.11
CA THR A 327 20.43 13.53 -10.35
C THR A 327 21.07 13.25 -11.70
N GLY A 328 20.85 14.12 -12.70
CA GLY A 328 21.64 14.18 -13.90
C GLY A 328 21.12 13.45 -15.15
N GLY A 329 19.90 12.93 -15.15
CA GLY A 329 19.26 12.44 -16.37
C GLY A 329 18.76 13.58 -17.27
N ALA A 330 18.78 13.37 -18.60
CA ALA A 330 18.15 14.32 -19.51
C ALA A 330 16.63 14.39 -19.23
N ARG A 331 16.06 15.59 -19.20
CA ARG A 331 14.62 15.80 -19.06
C ARG A 331 13.88 14.95 -20.10
N PRO A 332 12.88 14.12 -19.69
CA PRO A 332 12.10 13.33 -20.64
C PRO A 332 11.43 14.19 -21.70
N SER A 333 11.39 13.73 -22.93
CA SER A 333 10.72 14.46 -24.04
C SER A 333 9.21 14.64 -23.84
N SER A 334 8.60 13.76 -23.04
CA SER A 334 7.18 13.81 -22.66
C SER A 334 6.90 14.70 -21.46
N ALA A 335 7.93 15.13 -20.72
CA ALA A 335 7.76 16.04 -19.60
C ALA A 335 7.44 17.45 -20.07
N VAL A 336 6.38 18.00 -19.50
CA VAL A 336 5.91 19.36 -19.81
C VAL A 336 6.21 20.33 -18.67
N GLU A 337 6.16 21.62 -18.98
CA GLU A 337 6.13 22.68 -18.01
C GLU A 337 4.67 23.02 -17.70
N MET A 338 4.28 23.02 -16.43
CA MET A 338 2.91 23.33 -16.02
C MET A 338 2.55 24.78 -16.34
N ALA A 339 1.32 25.03 -16.74
CA ALA A 339 0.82 26.37 -17.00
C ALA A 339 -0.57 26.57 -16.39
N SER A 340 -0.83 27.73 -15.79
CA SER A 340 -2.17 28.06 -15.35
C SER A 340 -3.12 28.28 -16.56
N ASP A 341 -4.32 27.74 -16.49
CA ASP A 341 -5.35 27.80 -17.52
C ASP A 341 -6.05 29.17 -17.56
N ALA A 342 -7.10 29.31 -18.38
CA ALA A 342 -7.90 30.54 -18.49
C ALA A 342 -8.62 30.94 -17.18
N LYS A 343 -8.78 29.99 -16.25
CA LYS A 343 -9.37 30.19 -14.92
C LYS A 343 -8.28 30.35 -13.84
N GLY A 344 -7.02 30.43 -14.24
CA GLY A 344 -5.88 30.50 -13.32
C GLY A 344 -5.55 29.17 -12.64
N VAL A 345 -6.17 28.07 -13.05
CA VAL A 345 -6.04 26.77 -12.38
C VAL A 345 -4.88 25.96 -12.97
N PHE A 346 -4.15 25.27 -12.12
CA PHE A 346 -3.24 24.18 -12.44
C PHE A 346 -3.33 23.14 -11.33
N THR A 347 -3.38 21.86 -11.68
CA THR A 347 -3.49 20.75 -10.72
C THR A 347 -2.34 19.79 -10.93
N ILE A 348 -1.69 19.36 -9.86
CA ILE A 348 -0.60 18.38 -9.85
C ILE A 348 -1.13 17.13 -9.17
N LEU A 349 -1.11 16.01 -9.87
CA LEU A 349 -1.76 14.75 -9.48
C LEU A 349 -0.72 13.66 -9.26
N GLY A 350 -0.91 12.86 -8.19
CA GLY A 350 -0.08 11.71 -7.94
C GLY A 350 1.16 11.98 -7.11
N LEU A 351 1.05 12.84 -6.13
CA LEU A 351 2.12 13.20 -5.20
C LEU A 351 2.11 12.27 -3.97
N ASP A 352 3.29 12.07 -3.42
CA ASP A 352 3.50 11.44 -2.13
C ASP A 352 3.41 12.43 -0.97
N GLN A 353 3.46 11.96 0.26
CA GLN A 353 3.76 12.84 1.38
C GLN A 353 5.19 13.41 1.24
N GLY A 354 5.44 14.59 1.82
CA GLY A 354 6.76 15.19 1.78
C GLY A 354 6.77 16.67 1.49
N THR A 355 7.95 17.19 1.16
CA THR A 355 8.17 18.61 0.88
C THR A 355 8.54 18.80 -0.58
N TYR A 356 7.81 19.71 -1.22
CA TYR A 356 7.96 20.06 -2.63
C TYR A 356 8.26 21.53 -2.78
N TYR A 357 8.99 21.90 -3.83
CA TYR A 357 9.40 23.26 -4.16
C TYR A 357 8.79 23.66 -5.49
N LEU A 358 7.72 24.46 -5.45
CA LEU A 358 7.00 24.93 -6.63
C LEU A 358 7.65 26.23 -7.13
N LYS A 359 8.38 26.16 -8.23
CA LYS A 359 9.07 27.30 -8.83
C LYS A 359 8.28 27.87 -9.99
N GLU A 360 7.97 29.16 -9.93
CA GLU A 360 7.48 29.90 -11.08
C GLU A 360 8.64 30.11 -12.06
N THR A 361 8.49 29.71 -13.31
CA THR A 361 9.52 29.80 -14.36
C THR A 361 9.21 30.88 -15.39
N ASP A 362 7.94 31.28 -15.49
CA ASP A 362 7.49 32.37 -16.34
C ASP A 362 6.20 32.98 -15.78
N SER A 363 6.21 34.29 -15.51
CA SER A 363 5.02 35.03 -15.07
C SER A 363 4.25 35.59 -16.26
N PRO A 364 2.93 35.78 -16.13
CA PRO A 364 2.14 36.47 -17.18
C PRO A 364 2.64 37.87 -17.46
N ALA A 365 2.44 38.35 -18.69
CA ALA A 365 2.88 39.68 -19.10
C ALA A 365 2.32 40.81 -18.19
N GLY A 366 3.19 41.66 -17.71
CA GLY A 366 2.86 42.78 -16.79
C GLY A 366 2.94 42.39 -15.31
N TYR A 367 3.35 41.17 -14.99
CA TYR A 367 3.53 40.72 -13.61
C TYR A 367 4.98 40.32 -13.35
N ARG A 368 5.40 40.44 -12.07
CA ARG A 368 6.72 39.97 -11.62
C ARG A 368 6.66 38.52 -11.30
N GLU A 369 7.69 37.77 -11.72
CA GLU A 369 7.94 36.39 -11.39
C GLU A 369 8.32 36.24 -9.91
N LEU A 370 7.90 35.17 -9.25
CA LEU A 370 8.36 34.80 -7.93
C LEU A 370 9.85 34.45 -8.00
N GLN A 371 10.67 35.09 -7.16
CA GLN A 371 12.13 34.87 -7.18
C GLN A 371 12.52 33.56 -6.53
N ASP A 372 11.85 33.22 -5.44
CA ASP A 372 12.09 32.02 -4.66
C ASP A 372 10.96 30.96 -4.92
N PRO A 373 11.23 29.67 -4.85
CA PRO A 373 10.19 28.66 -4.93
C PRO A 373 9.25 28.74 -3.72
N ILE A 374 8.00 28.37 -3.92
CA ILE A 374 7.07 28.12 -2.82
C ILE A 374 7.35 26.74 -2.26
N VAL A 375 7.63 26.65 -0.96
CA VAL A 375 7.82 25.36 -0.28
C VAL A 375 6.46 24.84 0.16
N ILE A 376 6.06 23.67 -0.29
CA ILE A 376 4.78 23.02 0.03
C ILE A 376 5.07 21.71 0.73
N THR A 377 4.53 21.52 1.93
CA THR A 377 4.64 20.26 2.66
C THR A 377 3.27 19.59 2.73
N ILE A 378 3.20 18.33 2.33
CA ILE A 378 2.02 17.46 2.41
C ILE A 378 2.27 16.45 3.53
N LYS A 379 1.34 16.38 4.49
CA LYS A 379 1.46 15.51 5.67
C LYS A 379 0.15 14.81 5.96
N PRO A 380 -0.03 13.58 5.48
CA PRO A 380 -1.15 12.73 5.88
C PRO A 380 -0.96 12.23 7.32
N THR A 381 -2.06 11.85 7.95
CA THR A 381 -2.04 11.11 9.22
C THR A 381 -2.89 9.85 9.06
N PHE A 382 -2.30 8.73 9.38
CA PHE A 382 -2.95 7.43 9.33
C PHE A 382 -3.33 6.94 10.72
N THR A 383 -4.03 5.81 10.79
CA THR A 383 -4.27 5.10 12.03
C THR A 383 -2.96 4.66 12.69
N ASP A 384 -2.92 4.59 14.02
CA ASP A 384 -1.79 4.02 14.74
C ASP A 384 -1.72 2.49 14.58
N GLU A 385 -2.88 1.87 14.27
CA GLU A 385 -3.02 0.41 14.05
C GLU A 385 -2.75 0.04 12.59
N ARG A 386 -1.56 0.41 12.09
CA ARG A 386 -1.18 0.24 10.67
C ARG A 386 -1.07 -1.23 10.20
N ASN A 387 -1.18 -2.21 11.11
CA ASN A 387 -1.10 -3.64 10.79
C ASN A 387 -2.46 -4.36 10.86
N ASN A 388 -3.56 -3.62 10.98
CA ASN A 388 -4.92 -4.16 11.15
C ASN A 388 -5.88 -3.60 10.10
N TYR A 389 -5.41 -3.40 8.87
CA TYR A 389 -6.24 -2.91 7.79
C TYR A 389 -7.24 -3.98 7.34
N ASN A 390 -8.50 -3.59 7.15
CA ASN A 390 -9.51 -4.44 6.54
C ASN A 390 -9.97 -3.85 5.20
N ALA A 391 -10.26 -4.71 4.23
CA ALA A 391 -10.71 -4.31 2.90
C ALA A 391 -11.90 -3.33 2.97
N GLY A 392 -11.81 -2.24 2.20
CA GLY A 392 -12.80 -1.17 2.15
C GLY A 392 -12.63 -0.07 3.22
N GLU A 393 -11.79 -0.25 4.24
CA GLU A 393 -11.59 0.78 5.27
C GLU A 393 -10.84 2.01 4.75
N GLY A 394 -10.12 1.89 3.63
CA GLY A 394 -9.47 3.02 2.96
C GLY A 394 -10.44 4.15 2.56
N ALA A 395 -11.72 3.82 2.30
CA ALA A 395 -12.77 4.79 2.00
C ALA A 395 -13.28 5.57 3.24
N THR A 396 -12.83 5.22 4.44
CA THR A 396 -13.30 5.77 5.71
C THR A 396 -12.21 6.56 6.44
N ASP A 397 -12.57 7.17 7.56
CA ASP A 397 -11.64 7.83 8.46
C ASP A 397 -10.87 6.87 9.39
N LYS A 398 -11.09 5.58 9.26
CA LYS A 398 -10.35 4.56 10.03
C LYS A 398 -8.92 4.41 9.58
N THR A 399 -8.63 4.63 8.29
CA THR A 399 -7.31 4.42 7.69
C THR A 399 -6.56 5.75 7.52
N LEU A 400 -6.88 6.55 6.49
CA LEU A 400 -6.34 7.89 6.28
C LEU A 400 -7.20 8.88 7.10
N LYS A 401 -6.69 9.38 8.22
CA LYS A 401 -7.45 10.21 9.17
C LYS A 401 -7.51 11.65 8.77
N THR A 402 -6.36 12.27 8.54
CA THR A 402 -6.25 13.68 8.17
C THR A 402 -5.26 13.90 7.05
N LEU A 403 -5.40 15.02 6.37
CA LEU A 403 -4.42 15.53 5.44
C LEU A 403 -4.13 16.99 5.84
N GLU A 404 -2.91 17.26 6.25
CA GLU A 404 -2.43 18.61 6.51
C GLU A 404 -1.49 19.03 5.39
N ALA A 405 -1.52 20.30 5.04
CA ALA A 405 -0.55 20.85 4.12
C ALA A 405 -0.22 22.31 4.51
N THR A 406 1.04 22.68 4.32
CA THR A 406 1.53 24.04 4.58
C THR A 406 2.23 24.60 3.35
N ALA A 407 2.20 25.90 3.19
CA ALA A 407 3.03 26.61 2.21
C ALA A 407 3.86 27.66 2.91
N HIS A 408 5.17 27.68 2.64
CA HIS A 408 6.08 28.74 2.99
C HIS A 408 6.40 29.54 1.72
N VAL A 409 6.09 30.84 1.76
CA VAL A 409 6.27 31.74 0.63
C VAL A 409 7.25 32.84 1.03
N LYS A 410 8.28 33.07 0.20
CA LYS A 410 9.23 34.12 0.34
C LYS A 410 9.12 35.09 -0.84
N GLU A 411 8.76 36.33 -0.58
CA GLU A 411 8.52 37.34 -1.60
C GLU A 411 9.36 38.61 -1.35
N PHE A 412 9.87 39.20 -2.41
CA PHE A 412 10.52 40.50 -2.34
C PHE A 412 9.52 41.63 -2.64
N LEU A 413 9.04 42.32 -1.58
CA LEU A 413 8.04 43.35 -1.67
C LEU A 413 8.55 44.67 -1.06
N ASN A 414 8.41 45.76 -1.80
CA ASN A 414 8.76 47.11 -1.33
C ASN A 414 10.21 47.26 -0.81
N GLY A 415 11.15 46.56 -1.43
CA GLY A 415 12.57 46.65 -1.08
C GLY A 415 13.01 45.73 0.06
N ALA A 416 12.16 44.85 0.53
CA ALA A 416 12.46 43.86 1.58
C ALA A 416 11.86 42.51 1.27
N TYR A 417 12.51 41.45 1.77
CA TYR A 417 11.92 40.08 1.78
C TYR A 417 10.84 40.01 2.85
N LYS A 418 9.74 39.40 2.47
CA LYS A 418 8.65 38.99 3.38
C LYS A 418 8.48 37.47 3.26
N GLU A 419 8.44 36.83 4.40
CA GLU A 419 8.19 35.39 4.53
C GLU A 419 6.84 35.21 5.19
N SER A 420 6.11 34.20 4.75
CA SER A 420 4.80 33.83 5.32
C SER A 420 4.59 32.34 5.28
N ASP A 421 4.15 31.80 6.41
CA ASP A 421 3.69 30.44 6.53
C ASP A 421 2.16 30.42 6.51
N THR A 422 1.59 29.50 5.74
CA THR A 422 0.14 29.37 5.59
C THR A 422 -0.24 27.90 5.64
N ASN A 423 -1.23 27.59 6.50
CA ASN A 423 -1.89 26.29 6.43
C ASN A 423 -2.81 26.31 5.21
N LEU A 424 -2.61 25.35 4.31
CA LEU A 424 -3.43 25.19 3.12
C LEU A 424 -4.77 24.56 3.48
N LYS A 425 -5.81 24.93 2.73
CA LYS A 425 -7.09 24.21 2.81
C LYS A 425 -6.90 22.83 2.17
N THR A 426 -7.18 21.78 2.92
CA THR A 426 -7.09 20.39 2.48
C THR A 426 -8.46 19.73 2.41
N ASP A 427 -8.57 18.70 1.61
CA ASP A 427 -9.68 17.74 1.64
C ASP A 427 -9.10 16.32 1.62
N VAL A 428 -9.27 15.61 2.72
CA VAL A 428 -8.76 14.26 2.90
C VAL A 428 -9.47 13.24 2.00
N THR A 429 -10.73 13.55 1.62
CA THR A 429 -11.53 12.64 0.80
C THR A 429 -10.99 12.53 -0.62
N ASP A 430 -10.62 13.68 -1.20
CA ASP A 430 -10.05 13.70 -2.55
C ASP A 430 -8.53 13.90 -2.57
N GLY A 431 -7.88 13.87 -1.38
CA GLY A 431 -6.43 13.94 -1.22
C GLY A 431 -5.83 15.29 -1.64
N SER A 432 -6.60 16.39 -1.59
CA SER A 432 -6.14 17.67 -2.12
C SER A 432 -5.59 18.64 -1.07
N ALA A 433 -4.54 19.35 -1.48
CA ALA A 433 -4.06 20.58 -0.85
C ALA A 433 -4.27 21.74 -1.82
N ASN A 434 -4.92 22.83 -1.37
CA ASN A 434 -5.31 23.94 -2.23
C ASN A 434 -4.42 25.17 -1.95
N ILE A 435 -3.67 25.62 -2.96
CA ILE A 435 -2.76 26.76 -2.86
C ILE A 435 -3.17 27.91 -3.79
N THR A 436 -3.08 29.15 -3.29
CA THR A 436 -3.22 30.35 -4.11
C THR A 436 -1.86 30.99 -4.32
N VAL A 437 -1.44 31.12 -5.58
CA VAL A 437 -0.16 31.72 -5.97
C VAL A 437 -0.41 33.12 -6.52
N VAL A 438 0.19 34.13 -5.87
CA VAL A 438 -0.06 35.54 -6.16
C VAL A 438 1.11 36.18 -6.93
N ASN A 439 0.83 36.88 -8.05
CA ASN A 439 1.80 37.79 -8.65
C ASN A 439 1.41 39.25 -8.46
N TYR A 440 2.42 40.08 -8.36
CA TYR A 440 2.28 41.53 -8.28
C TYR A 440 2.57 42.19 -9.61
N VAL A 441 1.86 43.25 -9.91
CA VAL A 441 2.12 44.09 -11.12
C VAL A 441 3.56 44.61 -11.11
N GLY A 442 4.25 44.47 -12.22
CA GLY A 442 5.63 44.92 -12.38
C GLY A 442 6.27 44.39 -13.65
N THR A 443 7.43 44.93 -14.01
CA THR A 443 8.22 44.42 -15.12
C THR A 443 9.08 43.24 -14.67
N LYS A 444 9.25 42.24 -15.54
CA LYS A 444 10.25 41.19 -15.34
C LYS A 444 11.63 41.83 -15.26
N LEU A 445 12.36 41.54 -14.19
CA LEU A 445 13.75 41.99 -14.10
C LEU A 445 14.58 41.04 -15.01
N PRO A 446 15.51 41.60 -15.82
CA PRO A 446 16.45 40.75 -16.56
C PRO A 446 17.25 39.90 -15.56
N ILE A 447 17.34 38.60 -15.79
CA ILE A 447 18.24 37.71 -15.05
C ILE A 447 19.67 38.02 -15.49
N THR A 448 20.25 39.08 -14.95
CA THR A 448 21.68 39.38 -15.07
C THR A 448 22.30 39.23 -13.69
N GLY A 449 23.32 38.37 -13.60
CA GLY A 449 24.00 37.91 -12.40
C GLY A 449 23.95 38.86 -11.18
N SER A 450 23.83 38.26 -10.03
CA SER A 450 23.40 38.71 -8.70
C SER A 450 23.77 40.16 -8.24
N ASN A 451 24.79 40.77 -8.78
CA ASN A 451 25.23 42.11 -8.32
C ASN A 451 24.64 43.28 -9.12
N LEU A 452 24.25 43.09 -10.38
CA LEU A 452 23.64 44.14 -11.21
C LEU A 452 22.15 44.34 -10.92
N THR A 453 21.45 43.30 -10.46
CA THR A 453 20.02 43.35 -10.11
C THR A 453 19.78 44.26 -8.90
N MET A 454 20.67 44.24 -7.92
CA MET A 454 20.64 45.15 -6.76
C MET A 454 20.84 46.61 -7.14
N ILE A 455 21.71 46.88 -8.13
CA ILE A 455 21.97 48.25 -8.60
C ILE A 455 20.77 48.82 -9.38
N CYS A 456 20.09 48.03 -10.18
CA CYS A 456 18.90 48.47 -10.92
C CYS A 456 17.68 48.68 -10.01
N LEU A 457 17.51 47.91 -8.93
CA LEU A 457 16.47 48.12 -7.92
C LEU A 457 16.76 49.39 -7.10
N GLY A 458 18.01 49.65 -6.74
CA GLY A 458 18.45 50.88 -6.07
C GLY A 458 18.25 52.11 -6.94
N ALA A 459 18.57 52.05 -8.23
CA ALA A 459 18.43 53.16 -9.18
C ALA A 459 16.97 53.48 -9.52
N GLY A 460 16.11 52.46 -9.64
CA GLY A 460 14.65 52.61 -9.89
C GLY A 460 13.93 53.32 -8.74
N THR A 461 14.26 52.98 -7.50
CA THR A 461 13.69 53.64 -6.30
C THR A 461 14.18 55.07 -6.13
N ILE A 462 15.43 55.35 -6.47
CA ILE A 462 15.97 56.72 -6.42
C ILE A 462 15.30 57.61 -7.47
N THR A 463 15.00 57.14 -8.67
CA THR A 463 14.30 57.90 -9.71
C THR A 463 12.84 58.20 -9.37
N VAL A 464 12.12 57.30 -8.73
CA VAL A 464 10.74 57.53 -8.29
C VAL A 464 10.67 58.50 -7.12
N VAL A 465 11.57 58.38 -6.14
CA VAL A 465 11.68 59.34 -5.02
C VAL A 465 12.17 60.74 -5.52
N GLY A 466 13.10 60.76 -6.48
CA GLY A 466 13.54 61.99 -7.13
C GLY A 466 12.44 62.71 -7.90
N ALA A 467 11.61 61.97 -8.65
CA ALA A 467 10.47 62.49 -9.41
C ALA A 467 9.36 63.04 -8.49
N LEU A 468 9.06 62.38 -7.40
CA LEU A 468 8.07 62.84 -6.39
C LEU A 468 8.58 64.07 -5.61
N ALA A 469 9.88 64.13 -5.32
CA ALA A 469 10.47 65.31 -4.66
C ALA A 469 10.51 66.54 -5.57
N LEU A 470 10.72 66.37 -6.88
CA LEU A 470 10.69 67.50 -7.87
C LEU A 470 9.25 67.96 -8.14
N ASP A 471 8.25 67.06 -8.13
CA ASP A 471 6.85 67.44 -8.29
C ASP A 471 6.34 68.24 -7.06
N LYS A 472 6.76 67.85 -5.84
CA LYS A 472 6.46 68.55 -4.60
C LYS A 472 7.13 69.96 -4.55
N LYS A 473 8.35 70.12 -5.10
CA LYS A 473 9.03 71.41 -5.22
C LYS A 473 8.40 72.32 -6.27
N ARG A 474 7.79 71.77 -7.34
CA ARG A 474 7.06 72.56 -8.35
C ARG A 474 5.71 73.07 -7.83
N LYS A 475 5.01 72.28 -7.00
CA LYS A 475 3.74 72.76 -6.38
C LYS A 475 3.94 73.83 -5.34
N ASN A 476 5.05 73.83 -4.58
CA ASN A 476 5.35 74.88 -3.58
C ASN A 476 5.97 76.18 -4.17
N LYS A 477 6.07 76.29 -5.51
CA LYS A 477 6.51 77.49 -6.20
C LYS A 477 5.37 78.21 -6.94
N LYS A 478 4.14 77.77 -6.80
CA LYS A 478 2.95 78.36 -7.43
C LYS A 478 1.91 78.88 -6.46
N ASP A 479 2.27 79.02 -5.16
CA ASP A 479 1.54 79.74 -4.14
C ASP A 479 2.35 80.96 -3.70
#